data_6e682afb8dccb8c97da23b75ae0262e0
#
_entry.id   6e682afb8dccb8c97da23b75ae0262e0
#
_cell.length_a   1.000
_cell.length_b   1.000
_cell.length_c   1.000
_cell.angle_alpha   90.00
_cell.angle_beta   90.00
_cell.angle_gamma   90.00
#
_symmetry.space_group_name_H-M   'P 1'
#
loop_
_entity.id
_entity.type
_entity.pdbx_description
1 polymer ?
#
loop_
_entity_poly.entity_id
_entity_poly.type
_entity_poly.pdbx_seq_one_letter_code
_entity_poly.pdbx_strand_id
1 'polypeptide(L)'
;TLQQQFYRPTMVPLWFGDLIHPDGFSAQISNGYAGSDWNGDLGWVYNSFYTDLGAWDWYAGYNSTLTSFLNLVGEGGPLENDQYYALGLVMKGLYYTQFTETHGMIPYSQASDPNIALPVYDAQIDIYKGVISELDQAISIIGDNTITGPGVSQLAENDVIFNGNMQNWKQLANSLKLRIALRAHGSPGENFSANAASEAIASGVLADTDALFDAFTTETNIWGGS
;
A
#
# COMPACT_ATOMS: atom_id res chain seq x y z
N THR A 1 -11.57 -3.95 -7.89
CA THR A 1 -10.24 -3.57 -8.42
C THR A 1 -9.20 -3.56 -7.30
N LEU A 2 -7.89 -3.58 -7.65
CA LEU A 2 -6.78 -3.43 -6.69
C LEU A 2 -6.91 -2.16 -5.86
N GLN A 3 -7.19 -1.04 -6.50
CA GLN A 3 -7.38 0.25 -5.84
C GLN A 3 -8.52 0.19 -4.82
N GLN A 4 -9.68 -0.33 -5.21
CA GLN A 4 -10.83 -0.45 -4.31
C GLN A 4 -10.52 -1.36 -3.12
N GLN A 5 -9.85 -2.47 -3.33
CA GLN A 5 -9.49 -3.40 -2.27
C GLN A 5 -8.50 -2.77 -1.27
N PHE A 6 -7.60 -1.91 -1.74
CA PHE A 6 -6.64 -1.22 -0.89
C PHE A 6 -7.29 -0.08 -0.08
N TYR A 7 -8.04 0.80 -0.76
CA TYR A 7 -8.62 2.00 -0.14
C TYR A 7 -9.96 1.75 0.57
N ARG A 8 -10.58 0.60 0.31
CA ARG A 8 -11.83 0.21 0.95
C ARG A 8 -11.68 -1.18 1.56
N PRO A 9 -10.92 -1.33 2.63
CA PRO A 9 -10.88 -2.58 3.38
C PRO A 9 -12.29 -2.89 3.90
N THR A 10 -12.57 -4.17 4.12
CA THR A 10 -13.81 -4.58 4.75
C THR A 10 -13.87 -4.10 6.21
N MET A 11 -15.04 -4.20 6.84
CA MET A 11 -15.24 -3.82 8.23
C MET A 11 -14.20 -4.42 9.18
N VAL A 12 -13.82 -5.68 8.99
CA VAL A 12 -12.89 -6.38 9.89
C VAL A 12 -11.50 -5.73 9.94
N PRO A 13 -10.81 -5.44 8.83
CA PRO A 13 -9.55 -4.70 8.85
C PRO A 13 -9.65 -3.32 9.49
N LEU A 14 -10.71 -2.55 9.19
CA LEU A 14 -10.89 -1.23 9.78
C LEU A 14 -11.20 -1.28 11.26
N TRP A 15 -12.06 -2.21 11.67
CA TRP A 15 -12.50 -2.30 13.05
C TRP A 15 -11.43 -2.93 13.95
N PHE A 16 -10.95 -4.10 13.61
CA PHE A 16 -9.95 -4.82 14.40
C PHE A 16 -8.53 -4.33 14.12
N GLY A 17 -8.20 -4.06 12.86
CA GLY A 17 -6.87 -3.68 12.44
C GLY A 17 -6.50 -2.23 12.75
N ASP A 18 -7.46 -1.35 12.90
CA ASP A 18 -7.23 0.07 13.19
C ASP A 18 -7.88 0.49 14.51
N LEU A 19 -9.22 0.57 14.52
CA LEU A 19 -9.97 1.26 15.57
C LEU A 19 -9.77 0.64 16.96
N ILE A 20 -9.87 -0.68 17.08
CA ILE A 20 -9.83 -1.33 18.41
C ILE A 20 -8.40 -1.43 18.94
N HIS A 21 -7.44 -1.72 18.08
CA HIS A 21 -6.09 -2.08 18.51
C HIS A 21 -5.07 -0.94 18.30
N PRO A 22 -4.68 -0.56 17.08
CA PRO A 22 -3.66 0.46 16.88
C PRO A 22 -4.04 1.85 17.40
N ASP A 23 -5.28 2.30 17.21
CA ASP A 23 -5.72 3.61 17.66
C ASP A 23 -5.79 3.69 19.18
N GLY A 24 -6.15 2.58 19.85
CA GLY A 24 -6.08 2.46 21.30
C GLY A 24 -4.63 2.50 21.80
N PHE A 25 -3.71 1.76 21.17
CA PHE A 25 -2.29 1.75 21.53
C PHE A 25 -1.60 3.10 21.27
N SER A 26 -1.98 3.80 20.21
CA SER A 26 -1.46 5.14 19.92
C SER A 26 -2.08 6.25 20.79
N ALA A 27 -3.03 5.89 21.65
CA ALA A 27 -3.79 6.81 22.49
C ALA A 27 -4.57 7.90 21.72
N GLN A 28 -4.89 7.63 20.44
CA GLN A 28 -5.73 8.53 19.64
C GLN A 28 -7.20 8.43 20.04
N ILE A 29 -7.62 7.23 20.45
CA ILE A 29 -8.96 6.97 20.96
C ILE A 29 -8.87 6.20 22.27
N SER A 30 -9.93 6.29 23.06
CA SER A 30 -10.11 5.46 24.24
C SER A 30 -11.48 4.79 24.23
N ASN A 31 -11.55 3.59 24.78
CA ASN A 31 -12.82 2.91 24.96
C ASN A 31 -13.65 3.62 26.05
N GLY A 32 -14.79 4.18 25.67
CA GLY A 32 -15.70 4.86 26.60
C GLY A 32 -16.61 3.93 27.39
N TYR A 33 -16.58 2.63 27.14
CA TYR A 33 -17.43 1.65 27.81
C TYR A 33 -16.62 0.76 28.75
N ALA A 34 -16.75 1.02 30.04
CA ALA A 34 -16.12 0.21 31.07
C ALA A 34 -16.74 -1.20 31.08
N GLY A 35 -15.93 -2.22 30.88
CA GLY A 35 -16.34 -3.64 30.87
C GLY A 35 -16.55 -4.24 29.49
N SER A 36 -16.17 -3.55 28.43
CA SER A 36 -16.01 -4.22 27.13
C SER A 36 -14.70 -4.98 27.07
N ASP A 37 -14.73 -6.24 26.69
CA ASP A 37 -13.54 -7.08 26.54
C ASP A 37 -12.66 -6.67 25.34
N TRP A 38 -13.02 -5.58 24.67
CA TRP A 38 -12.47 -5.23 23.37
C TRP A 38 -11.06 -4.64 23.43
N ASN A 39 -10.60 -4.18 24.54
CA ASN A 39 -9.28 -3.56 24.64
C ASN A 39 -8.58 -3.81 25.97
N GLY A 40 -9.05 -4.76 26.78
CA GLY A 40 -8.41 -5.06 28.06
C GLY A 40 -8.18 -3.81 28.93
N ASP A 41 -9.18 -2.99 29.15
CA ASP A 41 -9.11 -1.80 30.00
C ASP A 41 -8.03 -0.75 29.62
N LEU A 42 -7.75 -0.54 28.33
CA LEU A 42 -6.64 0.29 27.84
C LEU A 42 -5.25 -0.24 28.25
N GLY A 43 -5.17 -1.51 28.62
CA GLY A 43 -4.01 -2.10 29.25
C GLY A 43 -2.90 -2.52 28.30
N TRP A 44 -2.84 -2.01 27.08
CA TRP A 44 -1.78 -2.38 26.12
C TRP A 44 -1.67 -3.90 25.94
N VAL A 45 -2.81 -4.59 25.98
CA VAL A 45 -2.87 -6.04 25.85
C VAL A 45 -2.90 -6.42 24.39
N TYR A 46 -1.86 -7.13 23.94
CA TYR A 46 -1.83 -7.72 22.61
C TYR A 46 -2.91 -8.79 22.48
N ASN A 47 -3.68 -8.70 21.39
CA ASN A 47 -4.67 -9.72 21.02
C ASN A 47 -4.41 -10.18 19.58
N SER A 48 -3.89 -11.40 19.44
CA SER A 48 -3.55 -11.99 18.14
C SER A 48 -4.75 -12.09 17.20
N PHE A 49 -5.95 -12.35 17.72
CA PHE A 49 -7.16 -12.41 16.92
C PHE A 49 -7.42 -11.10 16.15
N TYR A 50 -7.25 -9.94 16.81
CA TYR A 50 -7.44 -8.65 16.13
C TYR A 50 -6.34 -8.35 15.15
N THR A 51 -5.11 -8.70 15.48
CA THR A 51 -3.95 -8.48 14.62
C THR A 51 -4.01 -9.39 13.38
N ASP A 52 -4.34 -10.66 13.57
CA ASP A 52 -4.37 -11.63 12.47
C ASP A 52 -5.53 -11.33 11.51
N LEU A 53 -6.76 -11.23 12.02
CA LEU A 53 -7.93 -10.95 11.17
C LEU A 53 -7.96 -9.51 10.64
N GLY A 54 -7.56 -8.55 11.46
CA GLY A 54 -7.65 -7.14 11.10
C GLY A 54 -6.55 -6.66 10.17
N ALA A 55 -5.38 -7.28 10.22
CA ALA A 55 -4.24 -6.82 9.45
C ALA A 55 -3.61 -7.92 8.60
N TRP A 56 -3.11 -9.02 9.22
CA TRP A 56 -2.35 -10.01 8.49
C TRP A 56 -3.15 -10.69 7.36
N ASP A 57 -4.35 -11.14 7.62
CA ASP A 57 -5.19 -11.81 6.63
C ASP A 57 -5.55 -10.88 5.47
N TRP A 58 -5.80 -9.60 5.77
CA TRP A 58 -6.05 -8.60 4.74
C TRP A 58 -4.81 -8.39 3.85
N TYR A 59 -3.64 -8.24 4.45
CA TYR A 59 -2.40 -8.08 3.69
C TYR A 59 -2.09 -9.31 2.85
N ALA A 60 -2.23 -10.51 3.38
CA ALA A 60 -2.00 -11.74 2.63
C ALA A 60 -2.95 -11.87 1.43
N GLY A 61 -4.23 -11.58 1.61
CA GLY A 61 -5.24 -11.59 0.56
C GLY A 61 -4.99 -10.54 -0.52
N TYR A 62 -4.60 -9.33 -0.13
CA TYR A 62 -4.25 -8.27 -1.06
C TYR A 62 -3.02 -8.60 -1.90
N ASN A 63 -1.98 -9.17 -1.29
CA ASN A 63 -0.76 -9.55 -1.99
C ASN A 63 -1.02 -10.55 -3.13
N SER A 64 -1.91 -11.50 -2.93
CA SER A 64 -2.31 -12.45 -3.96
C SER A 64 -2.94 -11.76 -5.18
N THR A 65 -3.83 -10.80 -4.95
CA THR A 65 -4.48 -10.03 -6.02
C THR A 65 -3.47 -9.12 -6.75
N LEU A 66 -2.59 -8.48 -6.02
CA LEU A 66 -1.54 -7.61 -6.54
C LEU A 66 -0.56 -8.40 -7.43
N THR A 67 -0.09 -9.55 -6.95
CA THR A 67 0.81 -10.43 -7.70
C THR A 67 0.14 -10.93 -8.99
N SER A 68 -1.13 -11.32 -8.92
CA SER A 68 -1.88 -11.73 -10.11
C SER A 68 -1.99 -10.60 -11.13
N PHE A 69 -2.22 -9.37 -10.68
CA PHE A 69 -2.26 -8.21 -11.57
C PHE A 69 -0.90 -7.95 -12.22
N LEU A 70 0.18 -7.92 -11.45
CA LEU A 70 1.53 -7.70 -11.97
C LEU A 70 1.95 -8.76 -12.99
N ASN A 71 1.59 -10.02 -12.75
CA ASN A 71 1.84 -11.13 -13.69
C ASN A 71 1.02 -11.00 -14.98
N LEU A 72 -0.16 -10.42 -14.92
CA LEU A 72 -0.99 -10.18 -16.11
C LEU A 72 -0.42 -9.10 -17.02
N VAL A 73 0.09 -8.02 -16.44
CA VAL A 73 0.49 -6.81 -17.19
C VAL A 73 1.99 -6.65 -17.36
N GLY A 74 2.79 -7.41 -16.61
CA GLY A 74 4.25 -7.41 -16.70
C GLY A 74 4.78 -8.08 -17.96
N GLU A 75 6.09 -8.05 -18.14
CA GLU A 75 6.79 -8.64 -19.27
C GLU A 75 6.42 -10.12 -19.47
N GLY A 76 6.01 -10.48 -20.67
CA GLY A 76 5.55 -11.83 -21.02
C GLY A 76 4.14 -12.18 -20.51
N GLY A 77 3.47 -11.29 -19.83
CA GLY A 77 2.10 -11.48 -19.37
C GLY A 77 1.07 -11.39 -20.49
N PRO A 78 -0.10 -12.02 -20.34
CA PRO A 78 -1.12 -12.07 -21.40
C PRO A 78 -1.75 -10.70 -21.74
N LEU A 79 -1.61 -9.71 -20.87
CA LEU A 79 -2.07 -8.34 -21.05
C LEU A 79 -0.93 -7.35 -20.85
N GLU A 80 0.27 -7.72 -21.27
CA GLU A 80 1.49 -6.93 -21.11
C GLU A 80 1.28 -5.46 -21.48
N ASN A 81 1.57 -4.58 -20.52
CA ASN A 81 1.47 -3.15 -20.68
C ASN A 81 2.31 -2.44 -19.62
N ASP A 82 3.38 -1.79 -20.03
CA ASP A 82 4.33 -1.12 -19.14
C ASP A 82 3.67 -0.07 -18.23
N GLN A 83 2.71 0.70 -18.75
CA GLN A 83 2.07 1.75 -17.95
C GLN A 83 1.17 1.15 -16.86
N TYR A 84 0.44 0.08 -17.14
CA TYR A 84 -0.32 -0.64 -16.11
C TYR A 84 0.62 -1.35 -15.13
N TYR A 85 1.74 -1.86 -15.59
CA TYR A 85 2.76 -2.43 -14.72
C TYR A 85 3.32 -1.39 -13.77
N ALA A 86 3.63 -0.17 -14.26
CA ALA A 86 4.07 0.94 -13.41
C ALA A 86 3.03 1.30 -12.34
N LEU A 87 1.73 1.36 -12.68
CA LEU A 87 0.66 1.56 -11.69
C LEU A 87 0.63 0.43 -10.65
N GLY A 88 0.82 -0.80 -11.09
CA GLY A 88 0.94 -1.95 -10.19
C GLY A 88 2.10 -1.83 -9.21
N LEU A 89 3.26 -1.32 -9.67
CA LEU A 89 4.41 -1.06 -8.80
C LEU A 89 4.14 0.03 -7.77
N VAL A 90 3.43 1.11 -8.14
CA VAL A 90 3.03 2.16 -7.19
C VAL A 90 2.08 1.59 -6.13
N MET A 91 1.09 0.78 -6.55
CA MET A 91 0.20 0.09 -5.61
C MET A 91 0.96 -0.91 -4.72
N LYS A 92 1.98 -1.58 -5.25
CA LYS A 92 2.89 -2.43 -4.48
C LYS A 92 3.67 -1.63 -3.44
N GLY A 93 4.14 -0.45 -3.81
CA GLY A 93 4.82 0.46 -2.90
C GLY A 93 3.93 0.89 -1.73
N LEU A 94 2.69 1.29 -2.00
CA LEU A 94 1.68 1.60 -0.97
C LEU A 94 1.47 0.42 -0.03
N TYR A 95 1.23 -0.77 -0.58
CA TYR A 95 0.96 -1.99 0.15
C TYR A 95 2.12 -2.39 1.07
N TYR A 96 3.32 -2.56 0.52
CA TYR A 96 4.47 -3.03 1.30
C TYR A 96 4.96 -2.01 2.32
N THR A 97 4.84 -0.71 2.04
CA THR A 97 5.14 0.33 3.02
C THR A 97 4.23 0.19 4.23
N GLN A 98 2.92 0.11 4.02
CA GLN A 98 1.97 -0.03 5.11
C GLN A 98 2.14 -1.37 5.85
N PHE A 99 2.36 -2.45 5.12
CA PHE A 99 2.51 -3.78 5.70
C PHE A 99 3.76 -3.88 6.59
N THR A 100 4.92 -3.42 6.11
CA THR A 100 6.14 -3.43 6.92
C THR A 100 6.10 -2.41 8.07
N GLU A 101 5.41 -1.27 7.90
CA GLU A 101 5.20 -0.29 8.98
C GLU A 101 4.32 -0.84 10.10
N THR A 102 3.40 -1.75 9.79
CA THR A 102 2.53 -2.41 10.78
C THR A 102 3.22 -3.59 11.47
N HIS A 103 3.93 -4.44 10.72
CA HIS A 103 4.45 -5.72 11.21
C HIS A 103 5.98 -5.77 11.37
N GLY A 104 6.71 -4.79 10.87
CA GLY A 104 8.18 -4.82 10.83
C GLY A 104 8.71 -5.74 9.74
N MET A 105 9.38 -6.82 10.11
CA MET A 105 9.87 -7.84 9.19
C MET A 105 8.71 -8.62 8.58
N ILE A 106 8.67 -8.71 7.26
CA ILE A 106 7.63 -9.43 6.50
C ILE A 106 8.24 -10.12 5.28
N PRO A 107 7.58 -11.12 4.69
CA PRO A 107 7.97 -11.63 3.39
C PRO A 107 7.84 -10.55 2.29
N TYR A 108 8.93 -10.29 1.58
CA TYR A 108 9.00 -9.36 0.47
C TYR A 108 9.73 -9.96 -0.72
N SER A 109 11.01 -10.30 -0.57
CA SER A 109 11.86 -10.77 -1.67
C SER A 109 11.42 -12.10 -2.26
N GLN A 110 10.80 -12.96 -1.47
CA GLN A 110 10.30 -14.27 -1.85
C GLN A 110 8.77 -14.38 -1.76
N ALA A 111 8.10 -13.27 -1.53
CA ALA A 111 6.65 -13.27 -1.40
C ALA A 111 5.99 -13.69 -2.72
N SER A 112 5.03 -14.60 -2.63
CA SER A 112 4.25 -15.10 -3.79
C SER A 112 5.06 -15.87 -4.85
N ASP A 113 6.28 -16.32 -4.55
CA ASP A 113 6.96 -17.27 -5.40
C ASP A 113 6.32 -18.66 -5.22
N PRO A 114 5.71 -19.25 -6.28
CA PRO A 114 5.01 -20.53 -6.16
C PRO A 114 5.94 -21.71 -5.84
N ASN A 115 7.26 -21.55 -5.97
CA ASN A 115 8.25 -22.56 -5.66
C ASN A 115 8.74 -22.50 -4.22
N ILE A 116 8.39 -21.45 -3.47
CA ILE A 116 8.84 -21.21 -2.10
C ILE A 116 7.66 -21.32 -1.14
N ALA A 117 7.58 -22.46 -0.44
CA ALA A 117 6.52 -22.71 0.53
C ALA A 117 6.63 -21.88 1.81
N LEU A 118 7.85 -21.53 2.20
CA LEU A 118 8.14 -20.75 3.41
C LEU A 118 9.07 -19.60 3.05
N PRO A 119 8.55 -18.46 2.61
CA PRO A 119 9.35 -17.30 2.27
C PRO A 119 10.06 -16.74 3.51
N VAL A 120 11.25 -16.19 3.31
CA VAL A 120 11.98 -15.50 4.38
C VAL A 120 11.30 -14.19 4.77
N TYR A 121 11.48 -13.79 6.01
CA TYR A 121 11.10 -12.47 6.49
C TYR A 121 12.26 -11.51 6.26
N ASP A 122 12.06 -10.55 5.39
CA ASP A 122 13.06 -9.54 5.06
C ASP A 122 13.08 -8.44 6.12
N ALA A 123 14.26 -7.87 6.37
CA ALA A 123 14.38 -6.73 7.26
C ALA A 123 13.69 -5.49 6.66
N GLN A 124 13.02 -4.69 7.50
CA GLN A 124 12.29 -3.51 7.05
C GLN A 124 13.14 -2.56 6.20
N ILE A 125 14.41 -2.40 6.54
CA ILE A 125 15.33 -1.55 5.77
C ILE A 125 15.55 -2.06 4.34
N ASP A 126 15.59 -3.38 4.14
CA ASP A 126 15.77 -3.97 2.83
C ASP A 126 14.48 -3.94 2.02
N ILE A 127 13.33 -4.08 2.69
CA ILE A 127 12.01 -3.85 2.08
C ILE A 127 11.92 -2.40 1.57
N TYR A 128 12.31 -1.42 2.36
CA TYR A 128 12.32 -0.01 1.95
C TYR A 128 13.20 0.25 0.73
N LYS A 129 14.39 -0.33 0.68
CA LYS A 129 15.28 -0.24 -0.49
C LYS A 129 14.63 -0.85 -1.74
N GLY A 130 14.05 -2.04 -1.60
CA GLY A 130 13.36 -2.71 -2.69
C GLY A 130 12.16 -1.90 -3.22
N VAL A 131 11.32 -1.41 -2.32
CA VAL A 131 10.16 -0.57 -2.68
C VAL A 131 10.61 0.72 -3.37
N ILE A 132 11.65 1.40 -2.88
CA ILE A 132 12.19 2.61 -3.55
C ILE A 132 12.66 2.27 -4.97
N SER A 133 13.36 1.16 -5.16
CA SER A 133 13.82 0.73 -6.49
C SER A 133 12.64 0.47 -7.44
N GLU A 134 11.57 -0.16 -6.97
CA GLU A 134 10.37 -0.42 -7.75
C GLU A 134 9.59 0.87 -8.07
N LEU A 135 9.55 1.83 -7.13
CA LEU A 135 8.98 3.15 -7.38
C LEU A 135 9.79 3.93 -8.41
N ASP A 136 11.12 3.85 -8.38
CA ASP A 136 11.98 4.47 -9.39
C ASP A 136 11.75 3.86 -10.78
N GLN A 137 11.56 2.56 -10.86
CA GLN A 137 11.15 1.88 -12.10
C GLN A 137 9.81 2.41 -12.59
N ALA A 138 8.80 2.51 -11.73
CA ALA A 138 7.49 3.04 -12.09
C ALA A 138 7.57 4.49 -12.58
N ILE A 139 8.31 5.35 -11.89
CA ILE A 139 8.55 6.75 -12.26
C ILE A 139 9.21 6.85 -13.64
N SER A 140 10.19 5.99 -13.90
CA SER A 140 10.88 5.93 -15.20
C SER A 140 9.97 5.48 -16.33
N ILE A 141 9.14 4.45 -16.10
CA ILE A 141 8.18 3.95 -17.11
C ILE A 141 7.12 5.00 -17.41
N ILE A 142 6.56 5.65 -16.39
CA ILE A 142 5.55 6.69 -16.57
C ILE A 142 6.16 7.86 -17.36
N GLY A 143 7.38 8.31 -17.01
CA GLY A 143 8.06 9.42 -17.70
C GLY A 143 7.18 10.66 -17.78
N ASP A 144 7.11 11.24 -18.98
CA ASP A 144 6.22 12.37 -19.33
C ASP A 144 5.04 11.92 -20.19
N ASN A 145 4.84 10.61 -20.31
CA ASN A 145 3.92 10.02 -21.27
C ASN A 145 2.49 9.90 -20.72
N THR A 146 1.59 9.87 -21.67
CA THR A 146 0.26 9.31 -21.49
C THR A 146 0.32 7.80 -21.66
N ILE A 147 -0.70 7.10 -21.13
CA ILE A 147 -0.81 5.66 -21.30
C ILE A 147 -0.88 5.29 -22.78
N THR A 148 -0.17 4.23 -23.15
CA THR A 148 -0.23 3.62 -24.49
C THR A 148 -0.53 2.13 -24.37
N GLY A 149 -1.13 1.53 -25.38
CA GLY A 149 -1.41 0.10 -25.45
C GLY A 149 -2.85 -0.30 -25.12
N PRO A 150 -3.12 -1.60 -24.99
CA PRO A 150 -4.45 -2.14 -24.71
C PRO A 150 -5.06 -1.58 -23.43
N GLY A 151 -6.35 -1.27 -23.44
CA GLY A 151 -7.08 -0.82 -22.27
C GLY A 151 -6.93 0.66 -21.91
N VAL A 152 -6.21 1.45 -22.71
CA VAL A 152 -6.00 2.89 -22.48
C VAL A 152 -7.31 3.65 -22.25
N SER A 153 -8.32 3.39 -23.08
CA SER A 153 -9.62 4.07 -22.97
C SER A 153 -10.40 3.70 -21.72
N GLN A 154 -10.07 2.58 -21.10
CA GLN A 154 -10.76 2.07 -19.92
C GLN A 154 -10.09 2.51 -18.61
N LEU A 155 -8.86 3.02 -18.65
CA LEU A 155 -8.19 3.42 -17.44
C LEU A 155 -8.91 4.58 -16.75
N ALA A 156 -9.26 5.63 -17.48
CA ALA A 156 -9.94 6.79 -16.91
C ALA A 156 -11.27 6.42 -16.22
N GLU A 157 -11.98 5.42 -16.76
CA GLU A 157 -13.24 4.93 -16.18
C GLU A 157 -13.04 4.05 -14.94
N ASN A 158 -11.88 3.40 -14.83
CA ASN A 158 -11.62 2.40 -13.78
C ASN A 158 -10.59 2.85 -12.73
N ASP A 159 -9.85 3.92 -13.00
CA ASP A 159 -8.95 4.53 -12.03
C ASP A 159 -9.76 5.45 -11.09
N VAL A 160 -10.05 4.93 -9.92
CA VAL A 160 -10.88 5.61 -8.90
C VAL A 160 -10.10 6.62 -8.05
N ILE A 161 -8.80 6.79 -8.32
CA ILE A 161 -7.94 7.69 -7.55
C ILE A 161 -7.64 8.96 -8.36
N PHE A 162 -7.13 8.81 -9.57
CA PHE A 162 -6.67 9.94 -10.39
C PHE A 162 -7.34 10.01 -11.77
N ASN A 163 -8.39 9.21 -12.02
CA ASN A 163 -9.12 9.20 -13.29
C ASN A 163 -8.19 9.06 -14.53
N GLY A 164 -7.16 8.23 -14.39
CA GLY A 164 -6.18 7.97 -15.47
C GLY A 164 -5.08 9.01 -15.60
N ASN A 165 -4.95 9.96 -14.69
CA ASN A 165 -3.88 10.94 -14.71
C ASN A 165 -2.53 10.35 -14.30
N MET A 166 -1.70 10.00 -15.27
CA MET A 166 -0.41 9.35 -15.04
C MET A 166 0.60 10.24 -14.32
N GLN A 167 0.52 11.56 -14.48
CA GLN A 167 1.42 12.47 -13.77
C GLN A 167 1.11 12.51 -12.28
N ASN A 168 -0.15 12.42 -11.88
CA ASN A 168 -0.54 12.28 -10.48
C ASN A 168 -0.05 10.94 -9.90
N TRP A 169 -0.09 9.86 -10.67
CA TRP A 169 0.50 8.57 -10.27
C TRP A 169 2.00 8.65 -10.07
N LYS A 170 2.72 9.34 -10.96
CA LYS A 170 4.16 9.61 -10.82
C LYS A 170 4.46 10.44 -9.56
N GLN A 171 3.67 11.47 -9.31
CA GLN A 171 3.79 12.29 -8.10
C GLN A 171 3.48 11.49 -6.82
N LEU A 172 2.52 10.58 -6.86
CA LEU A 172 2.25 9.67 -5.75
C LEU A 172 3.44 8.76 -5.48
N ALA A 173 4.05 8.18 -6.53
CA ALA A 173 5.25 7.36 -6.39
C ALA A 173 6.40 8.13 -5.73
N ASN A 174 6.65 9.37 -6.15
CA ASN A 174 7.63 10.26 -5.52
C ASN A 174 7.28 10.59 -4.06
N SER A 175 6.00 10.81 -3.77
CA SER A 175 5.53 11.07 -2.40
C SER A 175 5.76 9.89 -1.46
N LEU A 176 5.54 8.67 -1.96
CA LEU A 176 5.85 7.43 -1.23
C LEU A 176 7.35 7.26 -1.02
N LYS A 177 8.15 7.51 -2.07
CA LYS A 177 9.61 7.49 -1.97
C LYS A 177 10.12 8.47 -0.91
N LEU A 178 9.60 9.70 -0.89
CA LEU A 178 9.92 10.71 0.11
C LEU A 178 9.53 10.24 1.52
N ARG A 179 8.31 9.71 1.67
CA ARG A 179 7.82 9.19 2.97
C ARG A 179 8.73 8.09 3.51
N ILE A 180 9.07 7.11 2.67
CA ILE A 180 9.98 6.00 3.05
C ILE A 180 11.35 6.55 3.45
N ALA A 181 11.91 7.47 2.66
CA ALA A 181 13.18 8.09 2.95
C ALA A 181 13.20 8.79 4.31
N LEU A 182 12.19 9.58 4.61
CA LEU A 182 12.06 10.29 5.90
C LEU A 182 11.90 9.31 7.08
N ARG A 183 11.16 8.22 6.91
CA ARG A 183 10.98 7.21 7.95
C ARG A 183 12.22 6.38 8.21
N ALA A 184 12.99 6.08 7.16
CA ALA A 184 14.23 5.33 7.27
C ALA A 184 15.39 6.14 7.84
N HIS A 185 15.32 7.46 7.76
CA HIS A 185 16.43 8.35 8.10
C HIS A 185 16.96 8.12 9.52
N GLY A 186 18.27 7.89 9.62
CA GLY A 186 18.95 7.62 10.88
C GLY A 186 18.79 6.20 11.42
N SER A 187 18.12 5.30 10.70
CA SER A 187 18.02 3.90 11.09
C SER A 187 19.33 3.14 10.86
N PRO A 188 19.63 2.12 11.67
CA PRO A 188 20.82 1.29 11.45
C PRO A 188 20.84 0.65 10.05
N GLY A 189 21.94 0.82 9.32
CA GLY A 189 22.11 0.28 7.95
C GLY A 189 21.45 1.12 6.84
N GLU A 190 20.87 2.24 7.18
CA GLU A 190 20.34 3.20 6.23
C GLU A 190 21.48 3.99 5.58
N ASN A 191 21.45 4.15 4.25
CA ASN A 191 22.45 4.94 3.50
C ASN A 191 21.85 5.58 2.23
N PHE A 192 20.52 5.61 2.10
CA PHE A 192 19.82 6.02 0.88
C PHE A 192 18.87 7.21 1.08
N SER A 193 18.48 7.49 2.32
CA SER A 193 17.37 8.41 2.61
C SER A 193 17.58 9.82 2.08
N ALA A 194 18.76 10.39 2.26
CA ALA A 194 19.07 11.75 1.81
C ALA A 194 18.96 11.89 0.29
N ASN A 195 19.51 10.93 -0.46
CA ASN A 195 19.43 10.92 -1.91
C ASN A 195 18.00 10.70 -2.40
N ALA A 196 17.33 9.67 -1.87
CA ALA A 196 15.95 9.35 -2.24
C ALA A 196 14.98 10.51 -1.97
N ALA A 197 15.14 11.22 -0.84
CA ALA A 197 14.33 12.39 -0.53
C ALA A 197 14.59 13.54 -1.52
N SER A 198 15.86 13.84 -1.81
CA SER A 198 16.24 14.91 -2.76
C SER A 198 15.73 14.62 -4.16
N GLU A 199 15.87 13.39 -4.64
CA GLU A 199 15.38 12.97 -5.96
C GLU A 199 13.86 13.04 -6.04
N ALA A 200 13.15 12.58 -5.02
CA ALA A 200 11.69 12.60 -4.97
C ALA A 200 11.15 14.04 -5.04
N ILE A 201 11.73 14.95 -4.27
CA ILE A 201 11.36 16.38 -4.29
C ILE A 201 11.65 16.99 -5.64
N ALA A 202 12.82 16.73 -6.22
CA ALA A 202 13.22 17.27 -7.52
C ALA A 202 12.34 16.76 -8.67
N SER A 203 11.88 15.50 -8.59
CA SER A 203 10.98 14.89 -9.58
C SER A 203 9.52 15.31 -9.44
N GLY A 204 9.14 15.90 -8.31
CA GLY A 204 7.80 16.39 -8.01
C GLY A 204 6.95 15.39 -7.23
N VAL A 205 6.51 15.82 -6.06
CA VAL A 205 5.58 15.10 -5.17
C VAL A 205 4.16 15.62 -5.34
N LEU A 206 3.17 14.93 -4.79
CA LEU A 206 1.80 15.44 -4.68
C LEU A 206 1.81 16.69 -3.77
N ALA A 207 1.37 17.82 -4.33
CA ALA A 207 1.31 19.10 -3.61
C ALA A 207 -0.10 19.70 -3.64
N ASP A 208 -0.75 19.65 -4.79
CA ASP A 208 -2.04 20.33 -5.03
C ASP A 208 -3.19 19.34 -5.25
N THR A 209 -2.92 18.05 -5.17
CA THR A 209 -3.90 16.98 -5.40
C THR A 209 -3.73 15.88 -4.37
N ASP A 210 -4.83 15.44 -3.79
CA ASP A 210 -4.86 14.30 -2.88
C ASP A 210 -5.11 12.99 -3.63
N ALA A 211 -4.49 11.91 -3.17
CA ALA A 211 -4.78 10.55 -3.61
C ALA A 211 -6.02 10.03 -2.87
N LEU A 212 -7.20 10.50 -3.24
CA LEU A 212 -8.46 10.17 -2.59
C LEU A 212 -9.26 9.14 -3.39
N PHE A 213 -9.86 8.22 -2.67
CA PHE A 213 -10.85 7.32 -3.21
C PHE A 213 -12.24 7.97 -3.10
N ASP A 214 -12.70 8.60 -4.19
CA ASP A 214 -13.96 9.37 -4.23
C ASP A 214 -15.20 8.52 -4.57
N ALA A 215 -15.19 7.24 -4.24
CA ALA A 215 -16.31 6.35 -4.56
C ALA A 215 -17.41 6.31 -3.49
N PHE A 216 -17.35 7.13 -2.46
CA PHE A 216 -18.38 7.19 -1.41
C PHE A 216 -19.51 8.20 -1.68
N THR A 217 -19.83 8.46 -2.92
CA THR A 217 -20.90 9.41 -3.28
C THR A 217 -22.31 8.89 -3.03
N THR A 218 -22.48 7.62 -2.70
CA THR A 218 -23.78 7.04 -2.33
C THR A 218 -23.61 6.15 -1.10
N GLU A 219 -24.60 6.21 -0.23
CA GLU A 219 -24.77 5.46 1.01
C GLU A 219 -24.26 4.01 0.94
N THR A 220 -22.97 3.84 1.10
CA THR A 220 -22.43 2.50 1.28
C THR A 220 -22.41 2.20 2.76
N ASN A 221 -23.34 1.35 3.15
CA ASN A 221 -23.36 0.78 4.48
C ASN A 221 -22.04 0.05 4.73
N ILE A 222 -21.14 0.68 5.50
CA ILE A 222 -19.85 0.11 5.88
C ILE A 222 -20.00 -1.20 6.68
N TRP A 223 -21.18 -1.47 7.19
CA TRP A 223 -21.51 -2.66 7.98
C TRP A 223 -21.97 -3.86 7.12
N GLY A 224 -21.93 -3.75 5.78
CA GLY A 224 -22.18 -4.89 4.88
C GLY A 224 -23.63 -5.34 4.76
N GLY A 225 -24.57 -4.50 5.15
CA GLY A 225 -25.99 -4.73 4.88
C GLY A 225 -26.38 -4.11 3.54
N SER A 226 -26.76 -4.95 2.57
CA SER A 226 -27.53 -4.55 1.39
C SER A 226 -28.97 -4.24 1.76
#